data_2162be8154f4dfa2022f6e5f6fc91e15
#
_entry.id   2162be8154f4dfa2022f6e5f6fc91e15
#
_cell.length_a   1.000
_cell.length_b   1.000
_cell.length_c   1.000
_cell.angle_alpha   90.00
_cell.angle_beta   90.00
_cell.angle_gamma   90.00
#
_symmetry.space_group_name_H-M   'P 1'
#
loop_
_entity.id
_entity.type
_entity.pdbx_description
1 polymer ?
#
loop_
_entity_poly.entity_id
_entity_poly.type
_entity_poly.pdbx_seq_one_letter_code
_entity_poly.pdbx_strand_id
1 'polypeptide(L)'
;MISKAFDAIKNHDVIVIHRHSNPDGDAMGSQIGLKHVLETNFPDKKVYAVGDDARRFAFMDGSQMDEITDDVYEGALAIVLDTSAKSLISDDRYTLAETTIRIDHHIFVEDIADIDIDDTTFESCCGLVTYLVREWGLEVDSYAAKALYTGIVTDSGRFYYDATSPRTLA
;
A
#
# COMPACT_ATOMS: atom_id res chain seq x y z
N MET A 1 7.92 -0.82 -14.98
CA MET A 1 7.09 -0.11 -13.98
C MET A 1 7.65 -0.28 -12.56
N ILE A 2 8.04 -1.49 -12.14
CA ILE A 2 8.58 -1.76 -10.79
C ILE A 2 9.81 -0.87 -10.45
N SER A 3 10.77 -0.74 -11.38
CA SER A 3 11.93 0.13 -11.17
C SER A 3 11.59 1.62 -11.13
N LYS A 4 10.62 2.07 -11.94
CA LYS A 4 10.14 3.46 -11.92
C LYS A 4 9.47 3.81 -10.58
N ALA A 5 8.67 2.89 -10.03
CA ALA A 5 8.06 3.07 -8.72
C ALA A 5 9.12 3.17 -7.63
N PHE A 6 10.14 2.33 -7.67
CA PHE A 6 11.23 2.39 -6.70
C PHE A 6 12.05 3.68 -6.82
N ASP A 7 12.31 4.15 -8.04
CA ASP A 7 12.98 5.44 -8.25
C ASP A 7 12.14 6.60 -7.69
N ALA A 8 10.82 6.59 -7.89
CA ALA A 8 9.94 7.59 -7.30
C ALA A 8 9.98 7.56 -5.76
N ILE A 9 9.95 6.37 -5.15
CA ILE A 9 10.09 6.21 -3.69
C ILE A 9 11.42 6.80 -3.20
N LYS A 10 12.52 6.51 -3.86
CA LYS A 10 13.84 7.03 -3.47
C LYS A 10 13.95 8.55 -3.61
N ASN A 11 13.32 9.12 -4.62
CA ASN A 11 13.46 10.53 -4.98
C ASN A 11 12.51 11.50 -4.25
N HIS A 12 11.54 11.01 -3.48
CA HIS A 12 10.62 11.82 -2.71
C HIS A 12 10.89 11.70 -1.22
N ASP A 13 10.98 12.84 -0.53
CA ASP A 13 11.19 12.89 0.92
C ASP A 13 9.90 12.69 1.72
N VAL A 14 8.76 13.00 1.11
CA VAL A 14 7.43 12.85 1.70
C VAL A 14 6.62 11.86 0.88
N ILE A 15 6.07 10.85 1.54
CA ILE A 15 5.25 9.80 0.93
C ILE A 15 3.94 9.72 1.70
N VAL A 16 2.81 9.75 0.98
CA VAL A 16 1.47 9.58 1.55
C VAL A 16 0.83 8.34 0.96
N ILE A 17 0.46 7.39 1.80
CA ILE A 17 -0.10 6.10 1.39
C ILE A 17 -1.61 6.11 1.57
N HIS A 18 -2.32 5.88 0.49
CA HIS A 18 -3.77 5.83 0.36
C HIS A 18 -4.28 4.40 0.16
N ARG A 19 -5.56 4.20 0.39
CA ARG A 19 -6.30 2.96 0.19
C ARG A 19 -7.76 3.22 -0.14
N HIS A 20 -8.52 2.15 -0.43
CA HIS A 20 -9.97 2.29 -0.60
C HIS A 20 -10.68 2.62 0.72
N SER A 21 -11.86 3.23 0.62
CA SER A 21 -12.75 3.50 1.75
C SER A 21 -13.33 2.20 2.30
N ASN A 22 -13.76 2.23 3.56
CA ASN A 22 -14.29 1.07 4.26
C ASN A 22 -13.35 -0.14 4.16
N PRO A 23 -12.11 -0.01 4.69
CA PRO A 23 -11.02 -0.94 4.44
C PRO A 23 -11.30 -2.33 4.98
N ASP A 24 -10.76 -3.32 4.29
CA ASP A 24 -10.63 -4.70 4.77
C ASP A 24 -9.21 -4.98 5.30
N GLY A 25 -8.93 -6.23 5.59
CA GLY A 25 -7.63 -6.64 6.11
C GLY A 25 -6.49 -6.46 5.12
N ASP A 26 -6.75 -6.59 3.81
CA ASP A 26 -5.75 -6.41 2.77
C ASP A 26 -5.41 -4.93 2.57
N ALA A 27 -6.41 -4.06 2.49
CA ALA A 27 -6.19 -2.62 2.40
C ALA A 27 -5.40 -2.08 3.60
N MET A 28 -5.78 -2.49 4.82
CA MET A 28 -5.08 -2.08 6.05
C MET A 28 -3.68 -2.70 6.14
N GLY A 29 -3.56 -3.98 5.85
CA GLY A 29 -2.30 -4.71 5.92
C GLY A 29 -1.26 -4.17 4.94
N SER A 30 -1.66 -3.90 3.69
CA SER A 30 -0.77 -3.33 2.68
C SER A 30 -0.35 -1.90 3.03
N GLN A 31 -1.27 -1.07 3.49
CA GLN A 31 -0.98 0.32 3.88
C GLN A 31 -0.03 0.40 5.08
N ILE A 32 -0.35 -0.29 6.16
CA ILE A 32 0.48 -0.31 7.38
C ILE A 32 1.83 -0.98 7.10
N GLY A 33 1.82 -2.10 6.40
CA GLY A 33 3.02 -2.86 6.08
C GLY A 33 4.00 -2.06 5.23
N LEU A 34 3.52 -1.42 4.15
CA LEU A 34 4.38 -0.58 3.31
C LEU A 34 4.91 0.63 4.08
N LYS A 35 4.07 1.28 4.90
CA LYS A 35 4.52 2.39 5.75
C LYS A 35 5.70 1.98 6.63
N HIS A 36 5.59 0.87 7.36
CA HIS A 36 6.66 0.37 8.22
C HIS A 36 7.92 0.00 7.44
N VAL A 37 7.79 -0.64 6.28
CA VAL A 37 8.93 -0.94 5.41
C VAL A 37 9.65 0.34 5.00
N LEU A 38 8.92 1.36 4.57
CA LEU A 38 9.52 2.62 4.13
C LEU A 38 10.18 3.37 5.28
N GLU A 39 9.57 3.41 6.45
CA GLU A 39 10.16 4.03 7.65
C GLU A 39 11.44 3.33 8.11
N THR A 40 11.47 2.00 8.06
CA THR A 40 12.65 1.20 8.43
C THR A 40 13.83 1.43 7.46
N ASN A 41 13.56 1.43 6.16
CA ASN A 41 14.60 1.50 5.15
C ASN A 41 15.02 2.95 4.79
N PHE A 42 14.14 3.91 5.03
CA PHE A 42 14.36 5.33 4.72
C PHE A 42 13.99 6.20 5.92
N PRO A 43 14.76 6.14 7.03
CA PRO A 43 14.38 6.79 8.29
C PRO A 43 14.29 8.32 8.21
N ASP A 44 14.90 8.94 7.19
CA ASP A 44 14.84 10.38 6.97
C ASP A 44 13.60 10.85 6.21
N LYS A 45 12.84 9.91 5.62
CA LYS A 45 11.60 10.23 4.92
C LYS A 45 10.43 10.38 5.89
N LYS A 46 9.48 11.23 5.51
CA LYS A 46 8.20 11.36 6.20
C LYS A 46 7.16 10.50 5.46
N VAL A 47 6.64 9.48 6.13
CA VAL A 47 5.66 8.56 5.56
C VAL A 47 4.37 8.64 6.34
N TYR A 48 3.29 8.95 5.65
CA TYR A 48 1.94 9.08 6.22
C TYR A 48 1.00 8.04 5.63
N ALA A 49 0.06 7.57 6.45
CA ALA A 49 -1.04 6.72 6.04
C ALA A 49 -2.36 7.43 6.33
N VAL A 50 -3.18 7.64 5.30
CA VAL A 50 -4.43 8.40 5.40
C VAL A 50 -5.63 7.57 4.94
N GLY A 51 -6.82 7.95 5.39
CA GLY A 51 -8.08 7.31 5.01
C GLY A 51 -9.11 7.39 6.11
N ASP A 52 -10.30 6.85 5.84
CA ASP A 52 -11.41 6.79 6.78
C ASP A 52 -11.12 5.89 7.98
N ASP A 53 -11.99 5.99 8.99
CA ASP A 53 -11.85 5.31 10.26
C ASP A 53 -11.73 3.78 10.10
N ALA A 54 -10.70 3.25 10.72
CA ALA A 54 -10.33 1.84 10.70
C ALA A 54 -10.37 1.20 12.11
N ARG A 55 -11.21 1.70 13.04
CA ARG A 55 -11.25 1.24 14.44
C ARG A 55 -11.46 -0.26 14.60
N ARG A 56 -12.13 -0.93 13.67
CA ARG A 56 -12.27 -2.40 13.69
C ARG A 56 -10.93 -3.13 13.55
N PHE A 57 -9.88 -2.44 13.09
CA PHE A 57 -8.51 -2.94 12.97
C PHE A 57 -7.58 -2.41 14.07
N ALA A 58 -8.13 -1.91 15.19
CA ALA A 58 -7.35 -1.37 16.31
C ALA A 58 -6.38 -2.40 16.94
N PHE A 59 -6.54 -3.69 16.64
CA PHE A 59 -5.60 -4.74 17.03
C PHE A 59 -4.31 -4.74 16.19
N MET A 60 -4.27 -4.03 15.07
CA MET A 60 -3.09 -3.87 14.24
C MET A 60 -2.31 -2.63 14.67
N ASP A 61 -1.05 -2.81 15.03
CA ASP A 61 -0.18 -1.69 15.34
C ASP A 61 -0.05 -0.77 14.11
N GLY A 62 -0.27 0.54 14.31
CA GLY A 62 -0.26 1.53 13.22
C GLY A 62 -1.59 1.70 12.47
N SER A 63 -2.67 1.11 12.95
CA SER A 63 -4.00 1.22 12.33
C SER A 63 -4.65 2.60 12.47
N GLN A 64 -4.14 3.45 13.36
CA GLN A 64 -4.59 4.84 13.45
C GLN A 64 -4.05 5.64 12.27
N MET A 65 -4.96 6.22 11.49
CA MET A 65 -4.58 7.04 10.34
C MET A 65 -4.01 8.38 10.76
N ASP A 66 -3.06 8.87 9.97
CA ASP A 66 -2.46 10.19 10.17
C ASP A 66 -3.43 11.31 9.76
N GLU A 67 -3.47 12.38 10.53
CA GLU A 67 -4.17 13.61 10.18
C GLU A 67 -3.16 14.60 9.61
N ILE A 68 -3.29 14.91 8.33
CA ILE A 68 -2.38 15.82 7.61
C ILE A 68 -3.16 16.91 6.89
N THR A 69 -2.50 18.04 6.65
CA THR A 69 -3.03 19.17 5.88
C THR A 69 -2.64 19.05 4.41
N ASP A 70 -3.32 19.77 3.53
CA ASP A 70 -3.14 19.68 2.09
C ASP A 70 -1.71 20.07 1.64
N ASP A 71 -1.05 20.96 2.36
CA ASP A 71 0.32 21.41 2.07
C ASP A 71 1.37 20.28 2.19
N VAL A 72 1.09 19.22 2.92
CA VAL A 72 1.95 18.02 3.00
C VAL A 72 2.15 17.38 1.63
N TYR A 73 1.16 17.50 0.74
CA TYR A 73 1.22 16.91 -0.61
C TYR A 73 2.13 17.67 -1.58
N GLU A 74 2.54 18.90 -1.25
CA GLU A 74 3.42 19.69 -2.12
C GLU A 74 4.79 18.99 -2.26
N GLY A 75 5.10 18.56 -3.49
CA GLY A 75 6.32 17.79 -3.78
C GLY A 75 6.33 16.36 -3.26
N ALA A 76 5.19 15.85 -2.77
CA ALA A 76 5.08 14.50 -2.23
C ALA A 76 4.79 13.44 -3.30
N LEU A 77 5.08 12.20 -2.95
CA LEU A 77 4.63 11.00 -3.64
C LEU A 77 3.37 10.47 -2.95
N ALA A 78 2.30 10.25 -3.70
CA ALA A 78 1.14 9.49 -3.21
C ALA A 78 1.18 8.06 -3.76
N ILE A 79 0.98 7.09 -2.87
CA ILE A 79 0.88 5.67 -3.24
C ILE A 79 -0.54 5.20 -2.91
N VAL A 80 -1.28 4.77 -3.92
CA VAL A 80 -2.65 4.23 -3.78
C VAL A 80 -2.58 2.71 -3.81
N LEU A 81 -2.99 2.08 -2.74
CA LEU A 81 -2.97 0.63 -2.57
C LEU A 81 -4.36 0.03 -2.66
N ASP A 82 -4.44 -1.18 -3.20
CA ASP A 82 -5.63 -2.05 -3.14
C ASP A 82 -6.91 -1.35 -3.63
N THR A 83 -6.79 -0.62 -4.74
CA THR A 83 -7.91 0.20 -5.24
C THR A 83 -7.95 0.19 -6.77
N SER A 84 -9.06 -0.29 -7.34
CA SER A 84 -9.26 -0.42 -8.78
C SER A 84 -9.94 0.79 -9.43
N ALA A 85 -10.64 1.63 -8.65
CA ALA A 85 -11.40 2.77 -9.17
C ALA A 85 -11.25 4.01 -8.28
N LYS A 86 -11.20 5.20 -8.89
CA LYS A 86 -11.08 6.49 -8.21
C LYS A 86 -12.17 6.71 -7.17
N SER A 87 -13.40 6.29 -7.47
CA SER A 87 -14.54 6.43 -6.57
C SER A 87 -14.44 5.63 -5.27
N LEU A 88 -13.53 4.67 -5.23
CA LEU A 88 -13.30 3.84 -4.04
C LEU A 88 -12.20 4.39 -3.12
N ILE A 89 -11.38 5.33 -3.60
CA ILE A 89 -10.28 5.90 -2.81
C ILE A 89 -10.86 6.72 -1.65
N SER A 90 -10.39 6.42 -0.43
CA SER A 90 -10.93 7.04 0.79
C SER A 90 -10.63 8.53 0.90
N ASP A 91 -9.42 8.94 0.53
CA ASP A 91 -8.96 10.33 0.58
C ASP A 91 -8.55 10.77 -0.84
N ASP A 92 -9.29 11.68 -1.44
CA ASP A 92 -9.10 12.13 -2.82
C ASP A 92 -7.90 13.08 -2.99
N ARG A 93 -7.25 13.51 -1.90
CA ARG A 93 -6.10 14.41 -1.93
C ARG A 93 -4.84 13.79 -2.52
N TYR A 94 -4.85 12.47 -2.85
CA TYR A 94 -3.75 11.86 -3.61
C TYR A 94 -3.45 12.61 -4.91
N THR A 95 -4.47 13.27 -5.49
CA THR A 95 -4.35 14.08 -6.71
C THR A 95 -3.53 15.36 -6.53
N LEU A 96 -3.27 15.79 -5.30
CA LEU A 96 -2.46 16.95 -4.97
C LEU A 96 -0.95 16.63 -4.97
N ALA A 97 -0.58 15.37 -4.99
CA ALA A 97 0.82 14.94 -4.98
C ALA A 97 1.53 15.28 -6.32
N GLU A 98 2.85 15.44 -6.26
CA GLU A 98 3.68 15.67 -7.44
C GLU A 98 3.70 14.43 -8.36
N THR A 99 3.77 13.25 -7.76
CA THR A 99 3.81 11.97 -8.46
C THR A 99 2.89 10.98 -7.77
N THR A 100 2.23 10.12 -8.54
CA THR A 100 1.33 9.10 -8.02
C THR A 100 1.72 7.70 -8.48
N ILE A 101 1.62 6.73 -7.56
CA ILE A 101 1.78 5.29 -7.84
C ILE A 101 0.49 4.58 -7.44
N ARG A 102 0.03 3.62 -8.25
CA ARG A 102 -0.98 2.64 -7.85
C ARG A 102 -0.33 1.26 -7.77
N ILE A 103 -0.64 0.51 -6.72
CA ILE A 103 -0.27 -0.91 -6.57
C ILE A 103 -1.54 -1.67 -6.23
N ASP A 104 -1.98 -2.54 -7.13
CA ASP A 104 -3.26 -3.22 -7.04
C ASP A 104 -3.21 -4.62 -7.64
N HIS A 105 -4.06 -5.52 -7.16
CA HIS A 105 -4.19 -6.89 -7.66
C HIS A 105 -5.54 -7.17 -8.34
N HIS A 106 -6.43 -6.18 -8.37
CA HIS A 106 -7.73 -6.30 -9.02
C HIS A 106 -7.63 -6.15 -10.54
N ILE A 107 -8.68 -6.56 -11.24
CA ILE A 107 -8.80 -6.30 -12.68
C ILE A 107 -8.80 -4.79 -12.92
N PHE A 108 -7.97 -4.34 -13.87
CA PHE A 108 -7.86 -2.93 -14.23
C PHE A 108 -9.23 -2.34 -14.65
N VAL A 109 -9.56 -1.19 -14.10
CA VAL A 109 -10.81 -0.47 -14.39
C VAL A 109 -10.54 0.87 -15.08
N GLU A 110 -9.65 1.69 -14.51
CA GLU A 110 -9.35 3.03 -15.01
C GLU A 110 -7.97 3.52 -14.58
N ASP A 111 -7.44 4.52 -15.30
CA ASP A 111 -6.17 5.15 -14.93
C ASP A 111 -6.34 5.99 -13.66
N ILE A 112 -5.56 5.65 -12.63
CA ILE A 112 -5.57 6.34 -11.33
C ILE A 112 -4.28 7.11 -11.11
N ALA A 113 -3.15 6.58 -11.53
CA ALA A 113 -1.82 7.05 -11.14
C ALA A 113 -0.88 7.20 -12.34
N ASP A 114 0.20 7.98 -12.17
CA ASP A 114 1.27 8.15 -13.16
C ASP A 114 2.06 6.86 -13.38
N ILE A 115 2.24 6.07 -12.32
CA ILE A 115 2.94 4.79 -12.34
C ILE A 115 1.97 3.73 -11.83
N ASP A 116 1.69 2.74 -12.66
CA ASP A 116 0.74 1.69 -12.34
C ASP A 116 1.44 0.33 -12.25
N ILE A 117 1.28 -0.34 -11.11
CA ILE A 117 1.69 -1.73 -10.89
C ILE A 117 0.43 -2.52 -10.61
N ASP A 118 -0.02 -3.28 -11.59
CA ASP A 118 -1.21 -4.10 -11.56
C ASP A 118 -0.83 -5.56 -11.85
N ASP A 119 -1.10 -6.46 -10.91
CA ASP A 119 -0.78 -7.89 -11.09
C ASP A 119 -1.87 -8.77 -10.48
N THR A 120 -2.82 -9.17 -11.31
CA THR A 120 -3.96 -10.02 -10.94
C THR A 120 -3.58 -11.46 -10.61
N THR A 121 -2.30 -11.85 -10.72
CA THR A 121 -1.81 -13.18 -10.34
C THR A 121 -1.55 -13.30 -8.84
N PHE A 122 -1.61 -12.19 -8.10
CA PHE A 122 -1.60 -12.20 -6.63
C PHE A 122 -3.03 -12.22 -6.09
N GLU A 123 -3.26 -12.99 -5.05
CA GLU A 123 -4.55 -13.06 -4.36
C GLU A 123 -4.82 -11.84 -3.48
N SER A 124 -3.79 -11.03 -3.17
CA SER A 124 -3.86 -9.88 -2.29
C SER A 124 -2.89 -8.77 -2.69
N CYS A 125 -3.22 -7.53 -2.37
CA CYS A 125 -2.31 -6.41 -2.48
C CYS A 125 -1.12 -6.58 -1.51
N CYS A 126 -1.34 -7.14 -0.33
CA CYS A 126 -0.27 -7.47 0.62
C CYS A 126 0.75 -8.46 0.02
N GLY A 127 0.31 -9.46 -0.71
CA GLY A 127 1.18 -10.40 -1.42
C GLY A 127 2.02 -9.67 -2.49
N LEU A 128 1.38 -8.83 -3.28
CA LEU A 128 2.06 -8.01 -4.30
C LEU A 128 3.07 -7.05 -3.67
N VAL A 129 2.69 -6.33 -2.60
CA VAL A 129 3.61 -5.43 -1.87
C VAL A 129 4.80 -6.20 -1.31
N THR A 130 4.59 -7.38 -0.73
CA THR A 130 5.68 -8.23 -0.22
C THR A 130 6.66 -8.61 -1.33
N TYR A 131 6.14 -8.98 -2.50
CA TYR A 131 6.95 -9.27 -3.67
C TYR A 131 7.78 -8.05 -4.11
N LEU A 132 7.15 -6.87 -4.22
CA LEU A 132 7.84 -5.63 -4.62
C LEU A 132 8.93 -5.23 -3.63
N VAL A 133 8.66 -5.30 -2.34
CA VAL A 133 9.63 -4.99 -1.27
C VAL A 133 10.86 -5.88 -1.39
N ARG A 134 10.66 -7.18 -1.67
CA ARG A 134 11.76 -8.12 -1.93
C ARG A 134 12.55 -7.76 -3.20
N GLU A 135 11.87 -7.46 -4.31
CA GLU A 135 12.52 -7.04 -5.57
C GLU A 135 13.31 -5.74 -5.40
N TRP A 136 12.87 -4.84 -4.54
CA TRP A 136 13.56 -3.60 -4.19
C TRP A 136 14.71 -3.80 -3.19
N GLY A 137 14.89 -5.00 -2.65
CA GLY A 137 15.92 -5.31 -1.68
C GLY A 137 15.75 -4.63 -0.33
N LEU A 138 14.51 -4.31 0.05
CA LEU A 138 14.19 -3.64 1.30
C LEU A 138 14.01 -4.64 2.45
N GLU A 139 14.38 -4.23 3.66
CA GLU A 139 14.17 -5.00 4.88
C GLU A 139 12.71 -4.93 5.34
N VAL A 140 12.21 -6.05 5.86
CA VAL A 140 10.88 -6.19 6.45
C VAL A 140 11.05 -6.51 7.93
N ASP A 141 10.68 -5.57 8.80
CA ASP A 141 10.69 -5.81 10.24
C ASP A 141 9.46 -6.62 10.69
N SER A 142 9.43 -6.99 11.96
CA SER A 142 8.36 -7.81 12.51
C SER A 142 6.98 -7.12 12.48
N TYR A 143 6.92 -5.80 12.54
CA TYR A 143 5.68 -5.03 12.48
C TYR A 143 5.12 -5.02 11.07
N ALA A 144 5.96 -4.71 10.08
CA ALA A 144 5.59 -4.78 8.67
C ALA A 144 5.16 -6.21 8.29
N ALA A 145 5.91 -7.23 8.73
CA ALA A 145 5.60 -8.63 8.45
C ALA A 145 4.22 -9.04 8.99
N LYS A 146 3.88 -8.64 10.23
CA LYS A 146 2.54 -8.92 10.80
C LYS A 146 1.41 -8.28 10.01
N ALA A 147 1.58 -7.02 9.61
CA ALA A 147 0.57 -6.30 8.83
C ALA A 147 0.36 -6.96 7.46
N LEU A 148 1.43 -7.21 6.72
CA LEU A 148 1.37 -7.84 5.40
C LEU A 148 0.78 -9.26 5.48
N TYR A 149 1.19 -10.05 6.46
CA TYR A 149 0.68 -11.40 6.67
C TYR A 149 -0.83 -11.39 6.99
N THR A 150 -1.30 -10.42 7.77
CA THR A 150 -2.73 -10.29 8.08
C THR A 150 -3.56 -10.12 6.79
N GLY A 151 -3.15 -9.24 5.89
CA GLY A 151 -3.85 -9.06 4.61
C GLY A 151 -3.80 -10.30 3.73
N ILE A 152 -2.63 -10.94 3.60
CA ILE A 152 -2.49 -12.19 2.84
C ILE A 152 -3.44 -13.27 3.37
N VAL A 153 -3.50 -13.46 4.69
CA VAL A 153 -4.35 -14.48 5.31
C VAL A 153 -5.83 -14.19 5.12
N THR A 154 -6.25 -12.93 5.24
CA THR A 154 -7.66 -12.55 5.09
C THR A 154 -8.14 -12.70 3.65
N ASP A 155 -7.35 -12.26 2.68
CA ASP A 155 -7.73 -12.26 1.26
C ASP A 155 -7.60 -13.63 0.59
N SER A 156 -6.66 -14.45 1.05
CA SER A 156 -6.52 -15.84 0.59
C SER A 156 -7.52 -16.81 1.26
N GLY A 157 -8.36 -16.34 2.16
CA GLY A 157 -9.22 -17.20 2.97
C GLY A 157 -8.40 -18.20 3.80
N ARG A 158 -7.30 -17.76 4.39
CA ARG A 158 -6.32 -18.60 5.10
C ARG A 158 -5.67 -19.64 4.19
N PHE A 159 -5.34 -19.22 2.97
CA PHE A 159 -4.74 -20.04 1.91
C PHE A 159 -5.66 -21.14 1.37
N TYR A 160 -6.96 -21.01 1.62
CA TYR A 160 -7.95 -22.01 1.17
C TYR A 160 -8.50 -21.71 -0.23
N TYR A 161 -8.47 -20.45 -0.67
CA TYR A 161 -9.00 -20.06 -1.97
C TYR A 161 -8.05 -20.48 -3.11
N ASP A 162 -8.63 -20.91 -4.23
CA ASP A 162 -7.90 -21.32 -5.44
C ASP A 162 -7.04 -20.18 -6.03
N ALA A 163 -7.39 -18.95 -5.72
CA ALA A 163 -6.64 -17.77 -6.13
C ALA A 163 -5.31 -17.60 -5.40
N THR A 164 -5.04 -18.37 -4.32
CA THR A 164 -3.78 -18.27 -3.55
C THR A 164 -2.58 -18.49 -4.46
N SER A 165 -1.74 -17.47 -4.59
CA SER A 165 -0.59 -17.50 -5.49
C SER A 165 0.56 -18.35 -4.92
N PRO A 166 1.17 -19.24 -5.72
CA PRO A 166 2.41 -19.90 -5.32
C PRO A 166 3.54 -18.91 -4.98
N ARG A 167 3.53 -17.72 -5.58
CA ARG A 167 4.51 -16.65 -5.32
C ARG A 167 4.39 -16.07 -3.92
N THR A 168 3.18 -16.07 -3.36
CA THR A 168 2.91 -15.63 -1.98
C THR A 168 3.51 -16.59 -0.95
N LEU A 169 3.57 -17.89 -1.29
CA LEU A 169 4.08 -18.93 -0.39
C LEU A 169 5.60 -19.16 -0.54
N ALA A 170 6.23 -18.57 -1.53
CA ALA A 170 7.67 -18.70 -1.81
C ALA A 170 8.52 -17.70 -1.02
#